data_a9e3c91657a7b219119e7a309e261c5e
#
_entry.id   a9e3c91657a7b219119e7a309e261c5e
#
_cell.length_a   1.000
_cell.length_b   1.000
_cell.length_c   1.000
_cell.angle_alpha   90.00
_cell.angle_beta   90.00
_cell.angle_gamma   90.00
#
_symmetry.space_group_name_H-M   'P 1'
#
loop_
_entity.id
_entity.type
_entity.pdbx_description
1 polymer ?
#
loop_
_entity_poly.entity_id
_entity_poly.type
_entity_poly.pdbx_seq_one_letter_code
_entity_poly.pdbx_strand_id
1 'polypeptide(L)'
;MKNWITEKHQKESLIALKRLIDIPSINTADGTNFPPFGKAIEDCLTEALVICEELGMTTYHDPAGFYGYADYGQGEELVGILCHLDVVPEGNLALWETDPFEGVVKDGVIYGRGSQDDKGPTIAALYAFKAVLDAGLTFNKRIRFIFGTDEETLWRCMDHYNLNEEAPTMGFVPDGVFPLTYAEKGLLQAKLIGPGSKELSLNCGEASNVVPGKASYTGQEAAEVAGTLEKLEVDFELVNQTITVNGKAVHASTAGLGINAINQLARGLAAQYPQPMLKFLAEKVATETNGFSIFGEVKDELTGELTFNVGSIKIDGSGSEIMLDLRIPVEYTIEDIALTLEKVAEEYGLIYQEYDAVPSLHVPKESQLVQTLTTIYRNKTGDLTEPSTSGGATYARKMANMVAFGAHFPNGKSLAHQENEGMKLEDLYLAMDIYAEAIAQLCCEK
;
A
#
# COMPACT_ATOMS: atom_id res chain seq x y z
N MET A 1 -20.00 -25.35 -11.70
CA MET A 1 -18.93 -25.26 -10.70
C MET A 1 -19.51 -25.48 -9.32
N LYS A 2 -18.70 -25.99 -8.37
CA LYS A 2 -19.12 -26.17 -6.98
C LYS A 2 -19.26 -24.79 -6.32
N ASN A 3 -20.37 -24.52 -5.66
CA ASN A 3 -20.49 -23.41 -4.73
C ASN A 3 -20.06 -23.94 -3.36
N TRP A 4 -19.01 -23.36 -2.79
CA TRP A 4 -18.46 -23.76 -1.50
C TRP A 4 -19.22 -23.15 -0.33
N ILE A 5 -19.78 -21.95 -0.55
CA ILE A 5 -20.30 -21.10 0.52
C ILE A 5 -21.77 -21.36 0.77
N THR A 6 -22.09 -21.76 2.00
CA THR A 6 -23.45 -21.98 2.49
C THR A 6 -23.95 -20.76 3.26
N GLU A 7 -25.29 -20.68 3.48
CA GLU A 7 -25.87 -19.63 4.34
C GLU A 7 -25.30 -19.64 5.77
N LYS A 8 -24.86 -20.81 6.26
CA LYS A 8 -24.20 -20.92 7.56
C LYS A 8 -22.86 -20.16 7.52
N HIS A 9 -22.02 -20.42 6.50
CA HIS A 9 -20.73 -19.73 6.33
C HIS A 9 -20.92 -18.22 6.21
N GLN A 10 -21.93 -17.77 5.45
CA GLN A 10 -22.25 -16.34 5.30
C GLN A 10 -22.62 -15.68 6.65
N LYS A 11 -23.45 -16.32 7.44
CA LYS A 11 -23.86 -15.80 8.76
C LYS A 11 -22.70 -15.76 9.75
N GLU A 12 -21.95 -16.85 9.82
CA GLU A 12 -20.83 -16.97 10.76
C GLU A 12 -19.68 -16.00 10.38
N SER A 13 -19.39 -15.83 9.08
CA SER A 13 -18.38 -14.85 8.62
C SER A 13 -18.74 -13.41 8.99
N LEU A 14 -20.01 -13.03 8.88
CA LEU A 14 -20.45 -11.69 9.30
C LEU A 14 -20.29 -11.46 10.80
N ILE A 15 -20.57 -12.46 11.62
CA ILE A 15 -20.36 -12.38 13.08
C ILE A 15 -18.88 -12.20 13.38
N ALA A 16 -18.01 -12.99 12.75
CA ALA A 16 -16.57 -12.90 12.93
C ALA A 16 -16.01 -11.56 12.43
N LEU A 17 -16.47 -11.07 11.28
CA LEU A 17 -16.04 -9.78 10.74
C LEU A 17 -16.41 -8.63 11.69
N LYS A 18 -17.60 -8.63 12.25
CA LYS A 18 -18.00 -7.63 13.26
C LYS A 18 -17.08 -7.64 14.46
N ARG A 19 -16.72 -8.81 15.00
CA ARG A 19 -15.77 -8.92 16.13
C ARG A 19 -14.44 -8.22 15.84
N LEU A 20 -13.93 -8.30 14.60
CA LEU A 20 -12.71 -7.60 14.22
C LEU A 20 -12.93 -6.10 13.98
N ILE A 21 -14.03 -5.71 13.32
CA ILE A 21 -14.35 -4.28 13.08
C ILE A 21 -14.57 -3.54 14.40
N ASP A 22 -15.20 -4.17 15.39
CA ASP A 22 -15.50 -3.59 16.71
C ASP A 22 -14.22 -3.22 17.49
N ILE A 23 -13.04 -3.66 17.02
CA ILE A 23 -11.73 -3.30 17.61
C ILE A 23 -11.06 -2.23 16.73
N PRO A 24 -10.87 -0.98 17.22
CA PRO A 24 -10.24 0.10 16.46
C PRO A 24 -8.71 -0.05 16.40
N SER A 25 -8.24 -1.02 15.63
CA SER A 25 -6.84 -1.43 15.52
C SER A 25 -5.97 -0.43 14.76
N ILE A 26 -5.99 0.83 15.19
CA ILE A 26 -5.16 1.92 14.64
C ILE A 26 -3.80 1.90 15.33
N ASN A 27 -2.72 2.08 14.56
CA ASN A 27 -1.38 2.17 15.11
C ASN A 27 -1.23 3.42 16.00
N THR A 28 -0.83 3.20 17.24
CA THR A 28 -0.64 4.26 18.27
C THR A 28 0.73 4.23 18.91
N ALA A 29 1.67 3.40 18.43
CA ALA A 29 2.98 3.22 19.02
C ALA A 29 4.08 3.09 17.93
N ASP A 30 5.34 3.23 18.35
CA ASP A 30 6.49 3.35 17.44
C ASP A 30 7.22 2.03 17.15
N GLY A 31 6.73 0.91 17.68
CA GLY A 31 7.34 -0.41 17.51
C GLY A 31 8.43 -0.77 18.54
N THR A 32 8.70 0.09 19.53
CA THR A 32 9.83 -0.11 20.46
C THR A 32 9.46 -0.85 21.74
N ASN A 33 8.19 -0.82 22.16
CA ASN A 33 7.71 -1.41 23.41
C ASN A 33 6.51 -2.32 23.16
N PHE A 34 6.32 -3.33 24.00
CA PHE A 34 5.13 -4.18 23.93
C PHE A 34 3.89 -3.47 24.51
N PRO A 35 2.73 -3.54 23.85
CA PRO A 35 2.53 -4.03 22.47
C PRO A 35 3.10 -3.04 21.45
N PRO A 36 3.83 -3.54 20.41
CA PRO A 36 4.68 -2.69 19.54
C PRO A 36 3.91 -1.61 18.78
N PHE A 37 2.67 -1.90 18.39
CA PHE A 37 1.85 -0.98 17.60
C PHE A 37 0.60 -0.48 18.32
N GLY A 38 0.48 -0.82 19.62
CA GLY A 38 -0.59 -0.38 20.48
C GLY A 38 -1.59 -1.47 20.87
N LYS A 39 -2.27 -1.24 21.99
CA LYS A 39 -3.16 -2.24 22.60
C LYS A 39 -4.30 -2.71 21.69
N ALA A 40 -4.88 -1.82 20.90
CA ALA A 40 -6.00 -2.18 20.05
C ALA A 40 -5.59 -3.14 18.91
N ILE A 41 -4.38 -2.99 18.36
CA ILE A 41 -3.84 -3.93 17.37
C ILE A 41 -3.56 -5.28 18.02
N GLU A 42 -2.97 -5.30 19.22
CA GLU A 42 -2.74 -6.52 20.00
C GLU A 42 -4.05 -7.25 20.34
N ASP A 43 -5.10 -6.50 20.70
CA ASP A 43 -6.42 -7.07 20.96
C ASP A 43 -7.04 -7.65 19.68
N CYS A 44 -6.86 -6.98 18.53
CA CYS A 44 -7.35 -7.45 17.25
C CYS A 44 -6.62 -8.72 16.80
N LEU A 45 -5.29 -8.79 16.99
CA LEU A 45 -4.50 -9.99 16.72
C LEU A 45 -4.97 -11.17 17.59
N THR A 46 -5.15 -10.93 18.89
CA THR A 46 -5.67 -11.94 19.82
C THR A 46 -7.03 -12.46 19.36
N GLU A 47 -7.94 -11.56 18.98
CA GLU A 47 -9.28 -11.93 18.53
C GLU A 47 -9.26 -12.73 17.21
N ALA A 48 -8.39 -12.34 16.26
CA ALA A 48 -8.21 -13.09 15.02
C ALA A 48 -7.71 -14.52 15.27
N LEU A 49 -6.77 -14.70 16.19
CA LEU A 49 -6.27 -16.02 16.58
C LEU A 49 -7.36 -16.86 17.29
N VAL A 50 -8.20 -16.27 18.13
CA VAL A 50 -9.37 -16.94 18.73
C VAL A 50 -10.32 -17.41 17.64
N ILE A 51 -10.62 -16.57 16.64
CA ILE A 51 -11.44 -16.98 15.49
C ILE A 51 -10.82 -18.20 14.78
N CYS A 52 -9.51 -18.19 14.55
CA CYS A 52 -8.82 -19.32 13.92
C CYS A 52 -8.90 -20.61 14.75
N GLU A 53 -8.81 -20.55 16.08
CA GLU A 53 -9.00 -21.69 16.98
C GLU A 53 -10.44 -22.25 16.89
N GLU A 54 -11.43 -21.37 16.85
CA GLU A 54 -12.85 -21.76 16.65
C GLU A 54 -13.07 -22.45 15.30
N LEU A 55 -12.26 -22.11 14.28
CA LEU A 55 -12.27 -22.77 12.97
C LEU A 55 -11.45 -24.09 12.93
N GLY A 56 -10.78 -24.45 14.02
CA GLY A 56 -10.03 -25.71 14.18
C GLY A 56 -8.57 -25.64 13.75
N MET A 57 -7.97 -24.47 13.71
CA MET A 57 -6.54 -24.27 13.42
C MET A 57 -5.72 -24.26 14.71
N THR A 58 -4.41 -24.48 14.55
CA THR A 58 -3.43 -24.30 15.64
C THR A 58 -2.80 -22.92 15.50
N THR A 59 -2.86 -22.14 16.57
CA THR A 59 -2.43 -20.74 16.55
C THR A 59 -1.07 -20.54 17.22
N TYR A 60 -0.40 -19.50 16.80
CA TYR A 60 0.81 -18.95 17.42
C TYR A 60 0.70 -17.43 17.51
N HIS A 61 1.02 -16.90 18.66
CA HIS A 61 1.10 -15.48 18.93
C HIS A 61 2.56 -15.13 19.24
N ASP A 62 3.18 -14.27 18.46
CA ASP A 62 4.54 -13.81 18.74
C ASP A 62 4.62 -13.15 20.12
N PRO A 63 5.49 -13.61 21.02
CA PRO A 63 5.61 -13.03 22.36
C PRO A 63 6.01 -11.54 22.37
N ALA A 64 6.60 -11.04 21.27
CA ALA A 64 6.92 -9.63 21.12
C ALA A 64 5.75 -8.81 20.52
N GLY A 65 4.65 -9.47 20.07
CA GLY A 65 3.42 -8.84 19.59
C GLY A 65 3.50 -8.30 18.17
N PHE A 66 4.50 -8.69 17.37
CA PHE A 66 4.63 -8.20 15.99
C PHE A 66 3.70 -8.89 15.02
N TYR A 67 3.40 -10.17 15.21
CA TYR A 67 2.57 -10.96 14.31
C TYR A 67 1.92 -12.14 15.04
N GLY A 68 1.01 -12.78 14.37
CA GLY A 68 0.51 -14.11 14.74
C GLY A 68 0.25 -14.94 13.51
N TYR A 69 0.10 -16.24 13.69
CA TYR A 69 -0.33 -17.10 12.58
C TYR A 69 -1.20 -18.26 13.06
N ALA A 70 -1.91 -18.87 12.12
CA ALA A 70 -2.73 -20.04 12.35
C ALA A 70 -2.44 -21.10 11.28
N ASP A 71 -2.12 -22.32 11.70
CA ASP A 71 -1.72 -23.44 10.86
C ASP A 71 -2.79 -24.54 10.82
N TYR A 72 -2.91 -25.18 9.65
CA TYR A 72 -3.68 -26.38 9.46
C TYR A 72 -3.05 -27.30 8.40
N GLY A 73 -3.35 -28.60 8.49
CA GLY A 73 -2.87 -29.61 7.52
C GLY A 73 -1.50 -30.18 7.86
N GLN A 74 -1.01 -31.00 6.96
CA GLN A 74 0.27 -31.69 7.09
C GLN A 74 0.99 -31.73 5.74
N GLY A 75 2.30 -31.92 5.74
CA GLY A 75 3.13 -31.98 4.54
C GLY A 75 4.34 -31.08 4.63
N GLU A 76 5.21 -31.18 3.64
CA GLU A 76 6.44 -30.38 3.56
C GLU A 76 6.18 -28.98 3.04
N GLU A 77 5.29 -28.85 2.03
CA GLU A 77 4.94 -27.55 1.43
C GLU A 77 4.04 -26.74 2.36
N LEU A 78 4.33 -25.45 2.46
CA LEU A 78 3.56 -24.46 3.21
C LEU A 78 2.93 -23.45 2.24
N VAL A 79 1.61 -23.40 2.19
CA VAL A 79 0.87 -22.37 1.45
C VAL A 79 0.50 -21.24 2.42
N GLY A 80 0.90 -20.01 2.10
CA GLY A 80 0.65 -18.84 2.93
C GLY A 80 -0.56 -18.04 2.43
N ILE A 81 -1.38 -17.56 3.37
CA ILE A 81 -2.36 -16.48 3.15
C ILE A 81 -1.98 -15.38 4.11
N LEU A 82 -1.48 -14.27 3.57
CA LEU A 82 -0.94 -13.16 4.36
C LEU A 82 -1.94 -12.03 4.41
N CYS A 83 -2.37 -11.70 5.61
CA CYS A 83 -3.38 -10.70 5.93
C CYS A 83 -2.83 -9.64 6.87
N HIS A 84 -3.51 -8.50 7.02
CA HIS A 84 -3.22 -7.54 8.08
C HIS A 84 -4.45 -7.19 8.90
N LEU A 85 -4.21 -6.71 10.12
CA LEU A 85 -5.24 -6.43 11.11
C LEU A 85 -5.25 -4.96 11.56
N ASP A 86 -4.15 -4.24 11.34
CA ASP A 86 -4.10 -2.80 11.54
C ASP A 86 -4.93 -2.09 10.47
N VAL A 87 -5.43 -0.92 10.81
CA VAL A 87 -6.24 -0.09 9.93
C VAL A 87 -5.81 1.37 10.06
N VAL A 88 -5.98 2.14 8.97
CA VAL A 88 -5.79 3.60 9.00
C VAL A 88 -6.81 4.27 9.93
N PRO A 89 -6.51 5.47 10.46
CA PRO A 89 -7.48 6.26 11.21
C PRO A 89 -8.80 6.47 10.46
N GLU A 90 -9.86 6.65 11.20
CA GLU A 90 -11.23 6.83 10.69
C GLU A 90 -11.43 8.12 9.86
N GLY A 91 -10.52 9.09 9.99
CA GLY A 91 -10.65 10.37 9.31
C GLY A 91 -11.69 11.28 9.99
N ASN A 92 -12.53 11.94 9.21
CA ASN A 92 -13.53 12.87 9.74
C ASN A 92 -14.82 12.14 10.17
N LEU A 93 -14.99 11.90 11.46
CA LEU A 93 -16.16 11.23 12.03
C LEU A 93 -17.50 11.87 11.63
N ALA A 94 -17.54 13.18 11.35
CA ALA A 94 -18.77 13.85 10.94
C ALA A 94 -19.26 13.45 9.53
N LEU A 95 -18.40 12.78 8.74
CA LEU A 95 -18.73 12.30 7.39
C LEU A 95 -19.18 10.83 7.39
N TRP A 96 -19.04 10.12 8.51
CA TRP A 96 -19.53 8.75 8.64
C TRP A 96 -21.05 8.71 8.90
N GLU A 97 -21.77 7.89 8.15
CA GLU A 97 -23.20 7.64 8.37
C GLU A 97 -23.47 6.63 9.50
N THR A 98 -22.48 5.77 9.82
CA THR A 98 -22.50 4.80 10.91
C THR A 98 -21.21 4.92 11.70
N ASP A 99 -21.14 4.38 12.92
CA ASP A 99 -19.89 4.30 13.67
C ASP A 99 -18.88 3.47 12.87
N PRO A 100 -17.65 3.95 12.62
CA PRO A 100 -16.63 3.22 11.88
C PRO A 100 -16.22 1.90 12.53
N PHE A 101 -16.49 1.70 13.82
CA PHE A 101 -16.10 0.52 14.58
C PHE A 101 -17.29 -0.27 15.18
N GLU A 102 -18.45 -0.25 14.51
CA GLU A 102 -19.61 -1.09 14.89
C GLU A 102 -19.95 -2.21 13.90
N GLY A 103 -19.39 -2.23 12.71
CA GLY A 103 -19.67 -3.23 11.69
C GLY A 103 -21.16 -3.29 11.30
N VAL A 104 -21.74 -2.17 10.86
CA VAL A 104 -23.18 -2.06 10.59
C VAL A 104 -23.54 -2.63 9.23
N VAL A 105 -24.48 -3.58 9.18
CA VAL A 105 -25.04 -4.09 7.93
C VAL A 105 -26.29 -3.31 7.54
N LYS A 106 -26.24 -2.63 6.38
CA LYS A 106 -27.33 -1.84 5.82
C LYS A 106 -27.35 -2.01 4.30
N ASP A 107 -28.52 -2.24 3.72
CA ASP A 107 -28.75 -2.32 2.27
C ASP A 107 -27.80 -3.28 1.51
N GLY A 108 -27.44 -4.41 2.14
CA GLY A 108 -26.55 -5.42 1.55
C GLY A 108 -25.05 -5.06 1.60
N VAL A 109 -24.69 -4.07 2.40
CA VAL A 109 -23.30 -3.63 2.63
C VAL A 109 -22.99 -3.72 4.13
N ILE A 110 -21.82 -4.23 4.49
CA ILE A 110 -21.27 -4.08 5.84
C ILE A 110 -20.35 -2.86 5.86
N TYR A 111 -20.71 -1.86 6.66
CA TYR A 111 -19.95 -0.62 6.85
C TYR A 111 -19.07 -0.73 8.09
N GLY A 112 -17.85 -0.24 7.98
CA GLY A 112 -16.89 -0.13 9.07
C GLY A 112 -15.47 -0.05 8.55
N ARG A 113 -14.58 0.60 9.28
CA ARG A 113 -13.16 0.69 8.99
C ARG A 113 -12.54 -0.72 9.01
N GLY A 114 -11.81 -1.08 7.96
CA GLY A 114 -11.27 -2.42 7.76
C GLY A 114 -12.24 -3.39 7.06
N SER A 115 -13.45 -2.97 6.70
CA SER A 115 -14.38 -3.85 5.98
C SER A 115 -13.91 -4.19 4.57
N GLN A 116 -13.16 -3.30 3.90
CA GLN A 116 -12.51 -3.54 2.62
C GLN A 116 -11.01 -3.83 2.77
N ASP A 117 -10.35 -3.27 3.80
CA ASP A 117 -8.91 -3.21 3.94
C ASP A 117 -8.49 -3.39 5.42
N ASP A 118 -8.06 -4.59 5.86
CA ASP A 118 -8.09 -5.92 5.20
C ASP A 118 -8.91 -6.94 6.05
N LYS A 119 -9.64 -6.48 7.11
CA LYS A 119 -10.42 -7.39 8.00
C LYS A 119 -11.51 -8.16 7.26
N GLY A 120 -12.19 -7.53 6.30
CA GLY A 120 -13.19 -8.20 5.47
C GLY A 120 -12.60 -9.31 4.61
N PRO A 121 -11.59 -9.02 3.77
CA PRO A 121 -10.86 -10.02 2.99
C PRO A 121 -10.21 -11.10 3.84
N THR A 122 -9.64 -10.76 4.99
CA THR A 122 -9.12 -11.72 5.99
C THR A 122 -10.19 -12.73 6.40
N ILE A 123 -11.36 -12.25 6.79
CA ILE A 123 -12.50 -13.13 7.17
C ILE A 123 -13.02 -13.92 5.96
N ALA A 124 -13.02 -13.32 4.76
CA ALA A 124 -13.38 -14.06 3.54
C ALA A 124 -12.45 -15.27 3.34
N ALA A 125 -11.15 -15.09 3.49
CA ALA A 125 -10.16 -16.17 3.34
C ALA A 125 -10.27 -17.23 4.46
N LEU A 126 -10.50 -16.83 5.71
CA LEU A 126 -10.71 -17.75 6.85
C LEU A 126 -11.98 -18.61 6.67
N TYR A 127 -13.10 -18.01 6.27
CA TYR A 127 -14.33 -18.77 6.06
C TYR A 127 -14.34 -19.55 4.73
N ALA A 128 -13.50 -19.18 3.78
CA ALA A 128 -13.18 -20.01 2.62
C ALA A 128 -12.47 -21.31 3.05
N PHE A 129 -11.46 -21.21 3.91
CA PHE A 129 -10.81 -22.38 4.53
C PHE A 129 -11.85 -23.25 5.26
N LYS A 130 -12.71 -22.66 6.09
CA LYS A 130 -13.77 -23.38 6.80
C LYS A 130 -14.70 -24.13 5.85
N ALA A 131 -15.08 -23.53 4.73
CA ALA A 131 -15.93 -24.16 3.73
C ALA A 131 -15.27 -25.38 3.06
N VAL A 132 -13.94 -25.31 2.81
CA VAL A 132 -13.16 -26.43 2.29
C VAL A 132 -13.09 -27.57 3.32
N LEU A 133 -12.83 -27.22 4.58
CA LEU A 133 -12.81 -28.19 5.70
C LEU A 133 -14.15 -28.88 5.89
N ASP A 134 -15.25 -28.12 5.92
CA ASP A 134 -16.62 -28.64 6.07
C ASP A 134 -17.07 -29.50 4.87
N ALA A 135 -16.46 -29.29 3.69
CA ALA A 135 -16.68 -30.15 2.54
C ALA A 135 -15.95 -31.51 2.63
N GLY A 136 -15.14 -31.71 3.67
CA GLY A 136 -14.45 -32.97 3.97
C GLY A 136 -13.26 -33.25 3.06
N LEU A 137 -12.62 -32.23 2.46
CA LEU A 137 -11.40 -32.41 1.66
C LEU A 137 -10.19 -32.71 2.58
N THR A 138 -9.30 -33.56 2.09
CA THR A 138 -8.03 -33.89 2.77
C THR A 138 -6.98 -32.90 2.35
N PHE A 139 -6.42 -32.16 3.33
CA PHE A 139 -5.28 -31.29 3.12
C PHE A 139 -4.00 -32.14 3.02
N ASN A 140 -3.28 -32.03 1.93
CA ASN A 140 -1.99 -32.69 1.69
C ASN A 140 -0.81 -31.73 1.75
N LYS A 141 -1.09 -30.42 1.95
CA LYS A 141 -0.11 -29.39 2.27
C LYS A 141 -0.53 -28.67 3.55
N ARG A 142 0.43 -28.01 4.18
CA ARG A 142 0.13 -27.09 5.28
C ARG A 142 -0.41 -25.79 4.70
N ILE A 143 -1.39 -25.20 5.37
CA ILE A 143 -1.85 -23.85 5.12
C ILE A 143 -1.58 -23.01 6.36
N ARG A 144 -1.03 -21.81 6.17
CA ARG A 144 -0.78 -20.83 7.22
C ARG A 144 -1.45 -19.51 6.88
N PHE A 145 -2.33 -19.06 7.76
CA PHE A 145 -2.79 -17.68 7.78
C PHE A 145 -1.82 -16.86 8.64
N ILE A 146 -1.22 -15.83 8.06
CA ILE A 146 -0.25 -14.97 8.71
C ILE A 146 -0.93 -13.62 8.90
N PHE A 147 -0.91 -13.10 10.13
CA PHE A 147 -1.54 -11.82 10.49
C PHE A 147 -0.46 -10.80 10.81
N GLY A 148 -0.27 -9.85 9.90
CA GLY A 148 0.54 -8.66 10.11
C GLY A 148 -0.21 -7.60 10.94
N THR A 149 0.54 -6.72 11.55
CA THR A 149 0.05 -5.71 12.51
C THR A 149 0.59 -4.31 12.24
N ASP A 150 1.21 -4.08 11.06
CA ASP A 150 1.90 -2.84 10.69
C ASP A 150 1.91 -2.62 9.17
N GLU A 151 0.86 -3.06 8.45
CA GLU A 151 0.78 -2.94 6.99
C GLU A 151 0.65 -1.48 6.57
N GLU A 152 -0.19 -0.77 7.23
CA GLU A 152 -0.55 0.62 6.95
C GLU A 152 0.57 1.63 7.27
N THR A 153 1.75 1.12 7.71
CA THR A 153 2.91 1.96 8.05
C THR A 153 4.23 1.45 7.45
N LEU A 154 5.06 0.71 8.19
CA LEU A 154 6.43 0.38 7.78
C LEU A 154 6.71 -1.12 7.64
N TRP A 155 5.72 -1.98 7.81
CA TRP A 155 5.81 -3.43 7.65
C TRP A 155 6.82 -4.15 8.55
N ARG A 156 7.19 -3.54 9.66
CA ARG A 156 8.18 -4.06 10.64
C ARG A 156 7.78 -5.42 11.21
N CYS A 157 6.48 -5.67 11.32
CA CYS A 157 5.93 -6.95 11.73
C CYS A 157 6.37 -8.09 10.80
N MET A 158 6.42 -7.85 9.49
CA MET A 158 6.80 -8.86 8.51
C MET A 158 8.33 -9.07 8.46
N ASP A 159 9.11 -8.04 8.74
CA ASP A 159 10.56 -8.22 8.90
C ASP A 159 10.86 -9.09 10.12
N HIS A 160 10.08 -8.90 11.21
CA HIS A 160 10.18 -9.73 12.41
C HIS A 160 9.75 -11.19 12.15
N TYR A 161 8.63 -11.38 11.41
CA TYR A 161 8.19 -12.71 10.96
C TYR A 161 9.27 -13.42 10.14
N ASN A 162 9.81 -12.77 9.12
CA ASN A 162 10.79 -13.35 8.19
C ASN A 162 12.13 -13.74 8.86
N LEU A 163 12.45 -13.11 9.99
CA LEU A 163 13.65 -13.47 10.78
C LEU A 163 13.44 -14.69 11.66
N ASN A 164 12.20 -15.02 12.04
CA ASN A 164 11.92 -16.00 13.08
C ASN A 164 11.14 -17.22 12.58
N GLU A 165 10.45 -17.11 11.45
CA GLU A 165 9.50 -18.12 11.01
C GLU A 165 9.84 -18.71 9.63
N GLU A 166 9.30 -19.89 9.37
CA GLU A 166 9.34 -20.52 8.05
C GLU A 166 8.56 -19.70 7.02
N ALA A 167 9.21 -19.37 5.91
CA ALA A 167 8.54 -18.68 4.80
C ALA A 167 7.65 -19.66 4.01
N PRO A 168 6.43 -19.27 3.61
CA PRO A 168 5.60 -20.04 2.68
C PRO A 168 6.32 -20.29 1.34
N THR A 169 6.07 -21.47 0.76
CA THR A 169 6.59 -21.82 -0.57
C THR A 169 5.86 -21.10 -1.69
N MET A 170 4.61 -20.77 -1.46
CA MET A 170 3.75 -19.97 -2.34
C MET A 170 2.53 -19.48 -1.55
N GLY A 171 1.80 -18.52 -2.10
CA GLY A 171 0.55 -18.09 -1.51
C GLY A 171 -0.03 -16.83 -2.12
N PHE A 172 -0.95 -16.22 -1.39
CA PHE A 172 -1.55 -14.95 -1.81
C PHE A 172 -1.91 -14.04 -0.63
N VAL A 173 -2.06 -12.77 -0.97
CA VAL A 173 -2.52 -11.71 -0.07
C VAL A 173 -3.91 -11.30 -0.54
N PRO A 174 -4.95 -11.39 0.29
CA PRO A 174 -6.32 -11.02 -0.11
C PRO A 174 -6.56 -9.51 -0.13
N ASP A 175 -5.51 -8.71 -0.05
CA ASP A 175 -5.50 -7.26 -0.06
C ASP A 175 -5.05 -6.71 -1.41
N GLY A 176 -5.97 -6.65 -2.36
CA GLY A 176 -5.69 -6.18 -3.71
C GLY A 176 -6.93 -6.22 -4.62
N VAL A 177 -6.71 -6.23 -5.93
CA VAL A 177 -7.76 -6.22 -6.94
C VAL A 177 -7.78 -7.54 -7.71
N PHE A 178 -8.97 -8.12 -7.92
CA PHE A 178 -9.13 -9.23 -8.86
C PHE A 178 -8.88 -8.81 -10.33
N PRO A 179 -8.40 -9.71 -11.22
CA PRO A 179 -8.15 -11.15 -11.00
C PRO A 179 -6.95 -11.46 -10.12
N LEU A 180 -5.85 -10.77 -10.24
CA LEU A 180 -4.69 -10.74 -9.35
C LEU A 180 -3.63 -9.74 -9.83
N THR A 181 -2.76 -9.32 -8.91
CA THR A 181 -1.54 -8.56 -9.20
C THR A 181 -0.33 -9.48 -9.01
N TYR A 182 0.44 -9.71 -10.09
CA TYR A 182 1.57 -10.63 -10.10
C TYR A 182 2.93 -9.93 -10.13
N ALA A 183 2.94 -8.62 -10.33
CA ALA A 183 4.14 -7.80 -10.27
C ALA A 183 3.83 -6.41 -9.69
N GLU A 184 4.68 -5.94 -8.82
CA GLU A 184 4.59 -4.63 -8.17
C GLU A 184 5.94 -3.92 -8.24
N LYS A 185 5.94 -2.63 -8.59
CA LYS A 185 7.16 -1.81 -8.64
C LYS A 185 7.83 -1.73 -7.27
N GLY A 186 9.15 -1.70 -7.24
CA GLY A 186 9.91 -1.37 -6.03
C GLY A 186 9.51 0.02 -5.51
N LEU A 187 9.55 0.21 -4.21
CA LEU A 187 9.33 1.50 -3.55
C LEU A 187 10.63 1.97 -2.92
N LEU A 188 11.02 3.20 -3.23
CA LEU A 188 12.10 3.90 -2.53
C LEU A 188 11.57 5.26 -2.08
N GLN A 189 11.55 5.47 -0.77
CA GLN A 189 11.35 6.77 -0.19
C GLN A 189 12.67 7.31 0.36
N ALA A 190 13.00 8.53 -0.01
CA ALA A 190 14.28 9.12 0.38
C ALA A 190 14.15 10.61 0.66
N LYS A 191 15.05 11.11 1.49
CA LYS A 191 15.24 12.52 1.73
C LYS A 191 16.47 13.02 1.02
N LEU A 192 16.39 14.22 0.45
CA LEU A 192 17.58 14.99 0.15
C LEU A 192 17.65 16.17 1.11
N ILE A 193 18.80 16.30 1.77
CA ILE A 193 19.03 17.28 2.84
C ILE A 193 20.14 18.23 2.36
N GLY A 194 19.95 19.53 2.57
CA GLY A 194 20.90 20.54 2.15
C GLY A 194 20.99 21.75 3.07
N PRO A 195 21.81 22.75 2.70
CA PRO A 195 21.93 23.97 3.48
C PRO A 195 20.63 24.75 3.49
N GLY A 196 20.40 25.47 4.59
CA GLY A 196 19.28 26.37 4.75
C GLY A 196 19.44 27.71 4.03
N SER A 197 18.41 28.55 4.15
CA SER A 197 18.44 29.93 3.65
C SER A 197 17.92 30.88 4.72
N LYS A 198 18.57 32.04 4.86
CA LYS A 198 18.06 33.13 5.73
C LYS A 198 17.07 34.03 5.00
N GLU A 199 17.06 33.96 3.68
CA GLU A 199 16.28 34.85 2.81
C GLU A 199 15.00 34.17 2.30
N LEU A 200 14.98 32.84 2.32
CA LEU A 200 13.87 32.02 1.83
C LEU A 200 13.34 31.12 2.94
N SER A 201 12.02 31.16 3.16
CA SER A 201 11.30 30.18 3.95
C SER A 201 10.21 29.55 3.09
N LEU A 202 10.20 28.23 3.02
CA LEU A 202 9.28 27.44 2.23
C LEU A 202 8.88 26.19 3.02
N ASN A 203 7.58 25.86 3.02
CA ASN A 203 7.08 24.62 3.60
C ASN A 203 5.82 24.21 2.82
N CYS A 204 5.95 23.20 1.96
CA CYS A 204 4.88 22.75 1.08
C CYS A 204 4.85 21.21 1.00
N GLY A 205 3.64 20.66 0.83
CA GLY A 205 3.42 19.21 0.79
C GLY A 205 3.36 18.58 2.19
N GLU A 206 2.65 17.48 2.33
CA GLU A 206 2.42 16.81 3.61
C GLU A 206 2.75 15.32 3.55
N ALA A 207 2.43 14.65 2.44
CA ALA A 207 2.60 13.21 2.27
C ALA A 207 3.57 12.88 1.11
N SER A 208 4.49 11.95 1.34
CA SER A 208 5.47 11.51 0.34
C SER A 208 4.81 10.88 -0.90
N ASN A 209 3.77 10.08 -0.67
CA ASN A 209 3.07 9.29 -1.68
C ASN A 209 1.98 10.05 -2.45
N VAL A 210 1.90 11.37 -2.33
CA VAL A 210 0.96 12.25 -3.04
C VAL A 210 1.73 13.26 -3.87
N VAL A 211 1.33 13.45 -5.13
CA VAL A 211 1.78 14.58 -5.96
C VAL A 211 1.11 15.85 -5.42
N PRO A 212 1.87 16.85 -4.92
CA PRO A 212 1.28 18.06 -4.36
C PRO A 212 0.51 18.88 -5.41
N GLY A 213 -0.81 19.03 -5.21
CA GLY A 213 -1.69 19.79 -6.08
C GLY A 213 -1.65 21.29 -5.83
N LYS A 214 -1.03 21.75 -4.73
CA LYS A 214 -0.81 23.17 -4.42
C LYS A 214 0.52 23.38 -3.74
N ALA A 215 1.18 24.53 -4.03
CA ALA A 215 2.37 24.95 -3.31
C ALA A 215 2.35 26.49 -3.23
N SER A 216 2.71 27.04 -2.08
CA SER A 216 2.64 28.49 -1.86
C SER A 216 3.97 29.04 -1.34
N TYR A 217 4.29 30.25 -1.79
CA TYR A 217 5.44 31.04 -1.33
C TYR A 217 4.98 32.45 -0.99
N THR A 218 5.45 33.00 0.12
CA THR A 218 5.21 34.37 0.54
C THR A 218 6.57 35.07 0.75
N GLY A 219 6.80 36.16 0.04
CA GLY A 219 8.07 36.91 0.16
C GLY A 219 8.10 38.16 -0.70
N GLN A 220 9.18 38.96 -0.51
CA GLN A 220 9.33 40.25 -1.20
C GLN A 220 9.51 40.09 -2.71
N GLU A 221 10.14 38.99 -3.13
CA GLU A 221 10.43 38.64 -4.52
C GLU A 221 9.24 37.98 -5.24
N ALA A 222 8.05 38.00 -4.64
CA ALA A 222 6.86 37.34 -5.23
C ALA A 222 6.53 37.86 -6.64
N ALA A 223 6.74 39.14 -6.91
CA ALA A 223 6.50 39.71 -8.23
C ALA A 223 7.48 39.20 -9.30
N GLU A 224 8.76 39.08 -8.94
CA GLU A 224 9.82 38.56 -9.81
C GLU A 224 9.64 37.06 -10.08
N VAL A 225 9.29 36.30 -9.03
CA VAL A 225 8.92 34.89 -9.14
C VAL A 225 7.71 34.71 -10.05
N ALA A 226 6.66 35.52 -9.88
CA ALA A 226 5.48 35.50 -10.75
C ALA A 226 5.85 35.74 -12.21
N GLY A 227 6.67 36.76 -12.50
CA GLY A 227 7.17 37.04 -13.86
C GLY A 227 8.00 35.88 -14.46
N THR A 228 8.64 35.06 -13.63
CA THR A 228 9.32 33.84 -14.08
C THR A 228 8.32 32.72 -14.36
N LEU A 229 7.34 32.52 -13.48
CA LEU A 229 6.28 31.50 -13.65
C LEU A 229 5.40 31.78 -14.89
N GLU A 230 5.10 33.06 -15.19
CA GLU A 230 4.40 33.45 -16.42
C GLU A 230 5.15 33.03 -17.68
N LYS A 231 6.48 33.25 -17.72
CA LYS A 231 7.34 32.84 -18.85
C LYS A 231 7.42 31.31 -18.99
N LEU A 232 7.22 30.58 -17.90
CA LEU A 232 7.21 29.11 -17.85
C LEU A 232 5.81 28.54 -18.09
N GLU A 233 4.81 29.39 -18.33
CA GLU A 233 3.40 29.01 -18.55
C GLU A 233 2.81 28.18 -17.39
N VAL A 234 3.22 28.49 -16.14
CA VAL A 234 2.72 27.82 -14.94
C VAL A 234 1.41 28.45 -14.50
N ASP A 235 0.44 27.66 -14.09
CA ASP A 235 -0.81 28.13 -13.48
C ASP A 235 -0.58 28.54 -12.02
N PHE A 236 -0.80 29.80 -11.70
CA PHE A 236 -0.65 30.34 -10.35
C PHE A 236 -1.56 31.54 -10.09
N GLU A 237 -1.73 31.84 -8.81
CA GLU A 237 -2.37 33.05 -8.31
C GLU A 237 -1.35 33.87 -7.53
N LEU A 238 -1.34 35.20 -7.74
CA LEU A 238 -0.58 36.16 -6.93
C LEU A 238 -1.54 37.08 -6.20
N VAL A 239 -1.57 36.95 -4.86
CA VAL A 239 -2.37 37.81 -3.99
C VAL A 239 -1.45 38.48 -2.97
N ASN A 240 -1.34 39.81 -3.01
CA ASN A 240 -0.36 40.57 -2.22
C ASN A 240 1.09 40.07 -2.53
N GLN A 241 1.76 39.47 -1.54
CA GLN A 241 3.12 38.92 -1.67
C GLN A 241 3.11 37.38 -1.59
N THR A 242 1.95 36.76 -1.85
CA THR A 242 1.81 35.30 -1.82
C THR A 242 1.50 34.78 -3.21
N ILE A 243 2.35 33.89 -3.69
CA ILE A 243 2.12 33.07 -4.87
C ILE A 243 1.55 31.74 -4.42
N THR A 244 0.50 31.28 -5.08
CA THR A 244 -0.02 29.90 -4.96
C THR A 244 -0.01 29.28 -6.34
N VAL A 245 0.83 28.26 -6.53
CA VAL A 245 0.86 27.46 -7.76
C VAL A 245 -0.21 26.40 -7.66
N ASN A 246 -1.02 26.27 -8.72
CA ASN A 246 -2.03 25.23 -8.88
C ASN A 246 -1.47 24.10 -9.74
N GLY A 247 -1.46 22.92 -9.19
CA GLY A 247 -1.10 21.67 -9.83
C GLY A 247 -2.30 20.73 -9.92
N LYS A 248 -1.99 19.43 -10.03
CA LYS A 248 -3.01 18.36 -10.02
C LYS A 248 -2.54 17.24 -9.12
N ALA A 249 -3.21 17.05 -7.99
CA ALA A 249 -2.92 15.97 -7.07
C ALA A 249 -3.32 14.61 -7.65
N VAL A 250 -2.43 13.64 -7.51
CA VAL A 250 -2.65 12.22 -7.79
C VAL A 250 -1.76 11.41 -6.85
N HIS A 251 -1.97 10.11 -6.76
CA HIS A 251 -1.07 9.22 -6.03
C HIS A 251 0.32 9.15 -6.72
N ALA A 252 1.42 9.06 -5.97
CA ALA A 252 2.79 9.05 -6.50
C ALA A 252 3.05 7.93 -7.53
N SER A 253 2.41 6.76 -7.39
CA SER A 253 2.50 5.67 -8.36
C SER A 253 1.97 6.02 -9.76
N THR A 254 1.19 7.08 -9.86
CA THR A 254 0.64 7.61 -11.11
C THR A 254 1.08 9.05 -11.37
N ALA A 255 2.27 9.44 -10.91
CA ALA A 255 2.79 10.81 -10.97
C ALA A 255 2.67 11.45 -12.37
N GLY A 256 2.82 10.65 -13.42
CA GLY A 256 2.65 11.11 -14.81
C GLY A 256 1.25 11.65 -15.18
N LEU A 257 0.22 11.37 -14.37
CA LEU A 257 -1.14 11.89 -14.54
C LEU A 257 -1.39 13.19 -13.73
N GLY A 258 -0.42 13.56 -12.88
CA GLY A 258 -0.45 14.74 -12.01
C GLY A 258 0.33 15.92 -12.56
N ILE A 259 0.28 17.02 -11.80
CA ILE A 259 1.13 18.21 -11.99
C ILE A 259 1.64 18.59 -10.61
N ASN A 260 2.93 18.42 -10.37
CA ASN A 260 3.55 18.70 -9.07
C ASN A 260 3.77 20.20 -8.88
N ALA A 261 2.97 20.81 -8.00
CA ALA A 261 3.01 22.24 -7.73
C ALA A 261 4.32 22.70 -7.07
N ILE A 262 4.97 21.82 -6.28
CA ILE A 262 6.29 22.12 -5.67
C ILE A 262 7.35 22.28 -6.74
N ASN A 263 7.42 21.36 -7.71
CA ASN A 263 8.37 21.40 -8.80
C ASN A 263 8.19 22.67 -9.64
N GLN A 264 6.94 23.02 -9.94
CA GLN A 264 6.64 24.25 -10.69
C GLN A 264 7.06 25.50 -9.92
N LEU A 265 6.73 25.59 -8.63
CA LEU A 265 7.11 26.73 -7.78
C LEU A 265 8.65 26.82 -7.64
N ALA A 266 9.33 25.69 -7.46
CA ALA A 266 10.80 25.65 -7.33
C ALA A 266 11.50 26.23 -8.56
N ARG A 267 10.99 25.98 -9.78
CA ARG A 267 11.51 26.57 -11.04
C ARG A 267 11.42 28.10 -11.04
N GLY A 268 10.36 28.67 -10.50
CA GLY A 268 10.19 30.10 -10.34
C GLY A 268 11.15 30.69 -9.30
N LEU A 269 11.26 30.01 -8.15
CA LEU A 269 12.12 30.44 -7.03
C LEU A 269 13.60 30.32 -7.34
N ALA A 270 14.04 29.31 -8.07
CA ALA A 270 15.45 29.07 -8.41
C ALA A 270 16.08 30.22 -9.21
N ALA A 271 15.28 31.00 -9.91
CA ALA A 271 15.74 32.20 -10.63
C ALA A 271 16.09 33.39 -9.70
N GLN A 272 15.53 33.39 -8.49
CA GLN A 272 15.69 34.48 -7.51
C GLN A 272 16.62 34.10 -6.35
N TYR A 273 16.61 32.82 -5.98
CA TYR A 273 17.34 32.31 -4.81
C TYR A 273 18.41 31.29 -5.21
N PRO A 274 19.71 31.59 -4.99
CA PRO A 274 20.82 30.66 -5.28
C PRO A 274 20.91 29.55 -4.23
N GLN A 275 19.82 28.80 -4.04
CA GLN A 275 19.67 27.77 -3.03
C GLN A 275 19.84 26.38 -3.70
N PRO A 276 20.76 25.52 -3.20
CA PRO A 276 21.11 24.24 -3.83
C PRO A 276 19.91 23.33 -4.12
N MET A 277 18.97 23.21 -3.17
CA MET A 277 17.79 22.38 -3.33
C MET A 277 16.88 22.87 -4.48
N LEU A 278 16.68 24.20 -4.58
CA LEU A 278 15.90 24.76 -5.68
C LEU A 278 16.59 24.57 -7.02
N LYS A 279 17.94 24.67 -7.05
CA LYS A 279 18.72 24.42 -8.25
C LYS A 279 18.59 22.98 -8.71
N PHE A 280 18.71 22.01 -7.79
CA PHE A 280 18.47 20.59 -8.08
C PHE A 280 17.09 20.36 -8.66
N LEU A 281 16.03 20.90 -8.01
CA LEU A 281 14.66 20.75 -8.49
C LEU A 281 14.44 21.38 -9.87
N ALA A 282 15.01 22.55 -10.12
CA ALA A 282 14.83 23.24 -11.40
C ALA A 282 15.60 22.59 -12.57
N GLU A 283 16.79 22.04 -12.31
CA GLU A 283 17.68 21.51 -13.35
C GLU A 283 17.54 20.00 -13.57
N LYS A 284 17.26 19.23 -12.50
CA LYS A 284 17.24 17.76 -12.55
C LYS A 284 15.83 17.16 -12.48
N VAL A 285 14.90 17.86 -11.87
CA VAL A 285 13.51 17.39 -11.78
C VAL A 285 12.61 18.17 -12.75
N ALA A 286 12.67 19.48 -12.73
CA ALA A 286 11.86 20.38 -13.57
C ALA A 286 10.37 19.98 -13.59
N THR A 287 9.89 19.41 -14.68
CA THR A 287 8.52 18.91 -14.83
C THR A 287 8.47 17.39 -15.00
N GLU A 288 9.60 16.72 -14.89
CA GLU A 288 9.67 15.27 -15.07
C GLU A 288 8.98 14.52 -13.92
N THR A 289 8.35 13.44 -14.28
CA THR A 289 7.66 12.54 -13.35
C THR A 289 8.25 11.13 -13.38
N ASN A 290 9.33 10.94 -14.17
CA ASN A 290 10.07 9.69 -14.34
C ASN A 290 11.57 9.82 -14.00
N GLY A 291 12.03 11.01 -13.62
CA GLY A 291 13.42 11.28 -13.25
C GLY A 291 14.44 11.05 -14.37
N PHE A 292 14.04 11.22 -15.63
CA PHE A 292 14.91 10.96 -16.79
C PHE A 292 16.24 11.72 -16.74
N SER A 293 16.21 12.99 -16.30
CA SER A 293 17.43 13.82 -16.17
C SER A 293 18.38 13.39 -15.04
N ILE A 294 17.94 12.47 -14.18
CA ILE A 294 18.75 11.88 -13.09
C ILE A 294 19.24 10.49 -13.50
N PHE A 295 18.33 9.63 -13.98
CA PHE A 295 18.56 8.20 -14.16
C PHE A 295 18.73 7.76 -15.61
N GLY A 296 18.42 8.63 -16.59
CA GLY A 296 18.19 8.21 -17.97
C GLY A 296 16.87 7.47 -18.13
N GLU A 297 16.76 6.65 -19.17
CA GLU A 297 15.56 5.83 -19.37
C GLU A 297 15.55 4.64 -18.42
N VAL A 298 14.61 4.62 -17.48
CA VAL A 298 14.36 3.52 -16.54
C VAL A 298 12.93 3.02 -16.77
N LYS A 299 12.81 1.93 -17.53
CA LYS A 299 11.56 1.37 -17.98
C LYS A 299 11.68 -0.11 -18.28
N ASP A 300 10.67 -0.90 -17.96
CA ASP A 300 10.50 -2.27 -18.43
C ASP A 300 9.17 -2.45 -19.18
N GLU A 301 9.03 -3.59 -19.88
CA GLU A 301 7.80 -3.92 -20.61
C GLU A 301 6.67 -4.33 -19.67
N LEU A 302 7.00 -4.79 -18.46
CA LEU A 302 6.06 -5.38 -17.52
C LEU A 302 5.34 -4.34 -16.68
N THR A 303 6.12 -3.44 -16.06
CA THR A 303 5.59 -2.45 -15.09
C THR A 303 5.71 -1.01 -15.57
N GLY A 304 6.30 -0.78 -16.75
CA GLY A 304 6.41 0.54 -17.38
C GLY A 304 7.53 1.40 -16.81
N GLU A 305 7.40 2.71 -16.88
CA GLU A 305 8.43 3.68 -16.50
C GLU A 305 8.55 3.85 -14.98
N LEU A 306 9.76 4.20 -14.50
CA LEU A 306 9.97 4.72 -13.14
C LEU A 306 9.04 5.93 -12.90
N THR A 307 8.47 6.03 -11.70
CA THR A 307 7.81 7.26 -11.27
C THR A 307 8.62 7.95 -10.19
N PHE A 308 8.73 9.28 -10.31
CA PHE A 308 9.49 10.14 -9.42
C PHE A 308 8.59 11.26 -8.90
N ASN A 309 8.37 11.32 -7.60
CA ASN A 309 7.56 12.35 -6.96
C ASN A 309 8.33 13.09 -5.88
N VAL A 310 8.21 14.40 -5.86
CA VAL A 310 8.60 15.28 -4.75
C VAL A 310 7.34 15.51 -3.91
N GLY A 311 7.20 14.80 -2.79
CA GLY A 311 6.00 14.86 -1.94
C GLY A 311 5.96 16.09 -1.04
N SER A 312 7.13 16.53 -0.56
CA SER A 312 7.23 17.73 0.28
C SER A 312 8.57 18.44 0.12
N ILE A 313 8.58 19.73 0.47
CA ILE A 313 9.77 20.57 0.57
C ILE A 313 9.70 21.44 1.81
N LYS A 314 10.82 21.54 2.53
CA LYS A 314 11.03 22.48 3.60
C LYS A 314 12.36 23.18 3.41
N ILE A 315 12.38 24.53 3.49
CA ILE A 315 13.59 25.36 3.50
C ILE A 315 13.41 26.41 4.60
N ASP A 316 14.37 26.54 5.50
CA ASP A 316 14.42 27.58 6.51
C ASP A 316 15.85 27.94 6.86
N GLY A 317 16.06 28.76 7.89
CA GLY A 317 17.41 29.18 8.33
C GLY A 317 18.29 28.05 8.86
N SER A 318 17.75 26.88 9.17
CA SER A 318 18.46 25.73 9.73
C SER A 318 18.88 24.71 8.70
N GLY A 319 18.12 24.59 7.60
CA GLY A 319 18.39 23.59 6.55
C GLY A 319 17.36 23.60 5.44
N SER A 320 17.55 22.68 4.50
CA SER A 320 16.56 22.35 3.48
C SER A 320 16.39 20.84 3.39
N GLU A 321 15.17 20.39 3.13
CA GLU A 321 14.82 18.99 2.97
C GLU A 321 13.73 18.84 1.91
N ILE A 322 13.84 17.82 1.07
CA ILE A 322 12.72 17.30 0.28
C ILE A 322 12.50 15.84 0.59
N MET A 323 11.25 15.40 0.50
CA MET A 323 10.85 14.00 0.59
C MET A 323 10.48 13.50 -0.81
N LEU A 324 11.08 12.38 -1.20
CA LEU A 324 10.90 11.74 -2.50
C LEU A 324 10.16 10.41 -2.34
N ASP A 325 9.32 10.07 -3.33
CA ASP A 325 8.71 8.75 -3.50
C ASP A 325 8.96 8.28 -4.94
N LEU A 326 9.70 7.19 -5.07
CA LEU A 326 10.05 6.58 -6.34
C LEU A 326 9.40 5.19 -6.46
N ARG A 327 8.81 4.91 -7.64
CA ARG A 327 8.30 3.56 -7.97
C ARG A 327 9.15 2.99 -9.09
N ILE A 328 9.91 1.95 -8.75
CA ILE A 328 11.02 1.43 -9.55
C ILE A 328 10.51 0.19 -10.32
N PRO A 329 10.64 0.14 -11.66
CA PRO A 329 10.26 -1.02 -12.44
C PRO A 329 10.97 -2.30 -11.99
N VAL A 330 10.30 -3.46 -12.15
CA VAL A 330 10.72 -4.72 -11.52
C VAL A 330 12.05 -5.28 -12.05
N GLU A 331 12.50 -4.84 -13.23
CA GLU A 331 13.79 -5.25 -13.81
C GLU A 331 14.97 -4.44 -13.27
N TYR A 332 14.72 -3.44 -12.40
CA TYR A 332 15.74 -2.56 -11.81
C TYR A 332 15.84 -2.77 -10.30
N THR A 333 17.05 -2.62 -9.76
CA THR A 333 17.29 -2.71 -8.32
C THR A 333 17.12 -1.36 -7.64
N ILE A 334 16.67 -1.36 -6.40
CA ILE A 334 16.57 -0.13 -5.60
C ILE A 334 17.95 0.46 -5.37
N GLU A 335 18.94 -0.39 -5.13
CA GLU A 335 20.32 -0.02 -4.85
C GLU A 335 20.94 0.79 -5.99
N ASP A 336 20.76 0.39 -7.25
CA ASP A 336 21.29 1.12 -8.41
C ASP A 336 20.64 2.50 -8.57
N ILE A 337 19.34 2.59 -8.32
CA ILE A 337 18.58 3.85 -8.34
C ILE A 337 19.03 4.76 -7.19
N ALA A 338 19.15 4.23 -5.98
CA ALA A 338 19.60 4.97 -4.81
C ALA A 338 21.03 5.52 -4.99
N LEU A 339 21.98 4.69 -5.45
CA LEU A 339 23.35 5.11 -5.74
C LEU A 339 23.44 6.19 -6.83
N THR A 340 22.57 6.13 -7.83
CA THR A 340 22.52 7.14 -8.89
C THR A 340 21.99 8.46 -8.34
N LEU A 341 20.91 8.41 -7.54
CA LEU A 341 20.33 9.58 -6.90
C LEU A 341 21.32 10.25 -5.94
N GLU A 342 22.01 9.47 -5.12
CA GLU A 342 23.03 9.94 -4.18
C GLU A 342 24.14 10.72 -4.91
N LYS A 343 24.72 10.15 -5.97
CA LYS A 343 25.77 10.81 -6.78
C LYS A 343 25.29 12.13 -7.38
N VAL A 344 24.10 12.17 -7.95
CA VAL A 344 23.56 13.39 -8.53
C VAL A 344 23.23 14.41 -7.45
N ALA A 345 22.73 14.01 -6.29
CA ALA A 345 22.47 14.90 -5.16
C ALA A 345 23.78 15.54 -4.64
N GLU A 346 24.87 14.77 -4.53
CA GLU A 346 26.19 15.26 -4.12
C GLU A 346 26.74 16.37 -5.05
N GLU A 347 26.47 16.29 -6.37
CA GLU A 347 26.87 17.35 -7.34
C GLU A 347 26.24 18.71 -7.00
N TYR A 348 25.10 18.71 -6.31
CA TYR A 348 24.39 19.89 -5.84
C TYR A 348 24.69 20.23 -4.37
N GLY A 349 25.60 19.50 -3.71
CA GLY A 349 25.88 19.67 -2.29
C GLY A 349 24.72 19.22 -1.38
N LEU A 350 23.92 18.28 -1.83
CA LEU A 350 22.83 17.66 -1.07
C LEU A 350 23.26 16.30 -0.53
N ILE A 351 22.72 15.90 0.60
CA ILE A 351 22.96 14.62 1.26
C ILE A 351 21.74 13.74 1.03
N TYR A 352 21.96 12.55 0.47
CA TYR A 352 20.95 11.50 0.37
C TYR A 352 20.77 10.79 1.70
N GLN A 353 19.53 10.54 2.06
CA GLN A 353 19.18 9.70 3.20
C GLN A 353 17.99 8.81 2.82
N GLU A 354 18.19 7.50 2.82
CA GLU A 354 17.09 6.55 2.65
C GLU A 354 16.13 6.67 3.83
N TYR A 355 14.84 6.68 3.55
CA TYR A 355 13.77 6.71 4.54
C TYR A 355 13.09 5.36 4.64
N ASP A 356 12.73 4.76 3.50
CA ASP A 356 12.13 3.45 3.38
C ASP A 356 12.44 2.83 2.01
N ALA A 357 12.67 1.52 1.99
CA ALA A 357 12.96 0.78 0.77
C ALA A 357 12.27 -0.59 0.80
N VAL A 358 11.38 -0.81 -0.15
CA VAL A 358 10.64 -2.05 -0.27
C VAL A 358 10.89 -2.67 -1.65
N PRO A 359 11.43 -3.90 -1.73
CA PRO A 359 11.78 -4.54 -3.00
C PRO A 359 10.56 -4.72 -3.91
N SER A 360 10.80 -4.84 -5.21
CA SER A 360 9.77 -5.18 -6.19
C SER A 360 9.27 -6.62 -5.99
N LEU A 361 8.01 -6.86 -6.41
CA LEU A 361 7.44 -8.19 -6.53
C LEU A 361 7.36 -8.59 -8.00
N HIS A 362 7.78 -9.80 -8.33
CA HIS A 362 7.49 -10.40 -9.63
C HIS A 362 7.35 -11.92 -9.51
N VAL A 363 6.14 -12.40 -9.76
CA VAL A 363 5.85 -13.83 -9.93
C VAL A 363 5.50 -14.07 -11.40
N PRO A 364 6.26 -14.88 -12.14
CA PRO A 364 6.02 -15.06 -13.57
C PRO A 364 4.56 -15.40 -13.89
N LYS A 365 4.00 -14.76 -14.92
CA LYS A 365 2.60 -14.93 -15.33
C LYS A 365 2.31 -16.39 -15.73
N GLU A 366 3.32 -17.10 -16.20
CA GLU A 366 3.28 -18.51 -16.59
C GLU A 366 3.42 -19.47 -15.40
N SER A 367 3.69 -18.98 -14.20
CA SER A 367 3.80 -19.82 -13.02
C SER A 367 2.49 -20.55 -12.72
N GLN A 368 2.62 -21.75 -12.11
CA GLN A 368 1.45 -22.54 -11.72
C GLN A 368 0.52 -21.76 -10.81
N LEU A 369 1.05 -20.97 -9.88
CA LEU A 369 0.27 -20.14 -8.95
C LEU A 369 -0.62 -19.15 -9.71
N VAL A 370 -0.01 -18.30 -10.56
CA VAL A 370 -0.73 -17.26 -11.31
C VAL A 370 -1.77 -17.89 -12.25
N GLN A 371 -1.41 -18.93 -12.97
CA GLN A 371 -2.34 -19.63 -13.89
C GLN A 371 -3.51 -20.27 -13.15
N THR A 372 -3.27 -20.89 -12.00
CA THR A 372 -4.31 -21.51 -11.17
C THR A 372 -5.28 -20.46 -10.67
N LEU A 373 -4.80 -19.40 -10.02
CA LEU A 373 -5.64 -18.35 -9.43
C LEU A 373 -6.43 -17.58 -10.51
N THR A 374 -5.80 -17.25 -11.63
CA THR A 374 -6.47 -16.62 -12.79
C THR A 374 -7.59 -17.50 -13.35
N THR A 375 -7.34 -18.80 -13.50
CA THR A 375 -8.33 -19.76 -14.00
C THR A 375 -9.51 -19.87 -13.05
N ILE A 376 -9.26 -19.91 -11.74
CA ILE A 376 -10.31 -19.94 -10.71
C ILE A 376 -11.18 -18.70 -10.80
N TYR A 377 -10.58 -17.50 -10.82
CA TYR A 377 -11.31 -16.25 -10.93
C TYR A 377 -12.21 -16.22 -12.17
N ARG A 378 -11.64 -16.49 -13.34
CA ARG A 378 -12.38 -16.52 -14.62
C ARG A 378 -13.54 -17.52 -14.59
N ASN A 379 -13.33 -18.67 -13.99
CA ASN A 379 -14.34 -19.71 -13.89
C ASN A 379 -15.49 -19.33 -12.92
N LYS A 380 -15.19 -18.57 -11.87
CA LYS A 380 -16.19 -18.17 -10.87
C LYS A 380 -17.00 -16.94 -11.30
N THR A 381 -16.37 -16.03 -11.99
CA THR A 381 -16.95 -14.72 -12.34
C THR A 381 -17.41 -14.61 -13.79
N GLY A 382 -16.81 -15.38 -14.70
CA GLY A 382 -16.94 -15.21 -16.15
C GLY A 382 -16.18 -14.01 -16.70
N ASP A 383 -15.49 -13.24 -15.85
CA ASP A 383 -14.63 -12.13 -16.25
C ASP A 383 -13.31 -12.66 -16.80
N LEU A 384 -12.94 -12.23 -18.01
CA LEU A 384 -11.71 -12.63 -18.71
C LEU A 384 -10.58 -11.62 -18.59
N THR A 385 -10.70 -10.64 -17.70
CA THR A 385 -9.64 -9.66 -17.42
C THR A 385 -8.31 -10.37 -17.14
N GLU A 386 -7.25 -9.83 -17.74
CA GLU A 386 -5.89 -10.34 -17.52
C GLU A 386 -5.35 -9.94 -16.14
N PRO A 387 -4.47 -10.78 -15.55
CA PRO A 387 -3.67 -10.39 -14.39
C PRO A 387 -2.95 -9.07 -14.61
N SER A 388 -2.87 -8.24 -13.57
CA SER A 388 -2.33 -6.89 -13.64
C SER A 388 -0.98 -6.74 -12.95
N THR A 389 -0.36 -5.60 -13.19
CA THR A 389 0.80 -5.10 -12.45
C THR A 389 0.40 -3.86 -11.68
N SER A 390 1.10 -3.53 -10.61
CA SER A 390 0.81 -2.37 -9.76
C SER A 390 2.04 -1.50 -9.51
N GLY A 391 1.83 -0.20 -9.46
CA GLY A 391 2.79 0.75 -8.88
C GLY A 391 2.62 0.90 -7.36
N GLY A 392 1.56 0.32 -6.78
CA GLY A 392 1.33 0.22 -5.34
C GLY A 392 2.15 -0.90 -4.69
N ALA A 393 1.94 -1.09 -3.41
CA ALA A 393 2.63 -2.09 -2.61
C ALA A 393 1.62 -2.84 -1.74
N THR A 394 1.80 -4.16 -1.66
CA THR A 394 1.08 -5.03 -0.72
C THR A 394 2.07 -5.91 0.02
N TYR A 395 1.64 -6.56 1.08
CA TYR A 395 2.46 -7.54 1.79
C TYR A 395 3.02 -8.67 0.90
N ALA A 396 2.46 -8.89 -0.28
CA ALA A 396 2.93 -9.93 -1.20
C ALA A 396 4.45 -9.84 -1.48
N ARG A 397 5.04 -8.63 -1.46
CA ARG A 397 6.49 -8.44 -1.68
C ARG A 397 7.37 -8.85 -0.50
N LYS A 398 6.82 -9.04 0.68
CA LYS A 398 7.60 -9.49 1.85
C LYS A 398 7.93 -10.97 1.82
N MET A 399 7.37 -11.73 0.85
CA MET A 399 7.61 -13.16 0.71
C MET A 399 7.77 -13.55 -0.76
N ALA A 400 8.68 -14.48 -1.03
CA ALA A 400 8.84 -15.03 -2.37
C ALA A 400 7.58 -15.79 -2.81
N ASN A 401 7.29 -15.75 -4.11
CA ASN A 401 6.19 -16.51 -4.74
C ASN A 401 4.80 -16.25 -4.10
N MET A 402 4.54 -15.01 -3.73
CA MET A 402 3.24 -14.51 -3.29
C MET A 402 2.67 -13.53 -4.33
N VAL A 403 1.36 -13.46 -4.45
CA VAL A 403 0.64 -12.51 -5.32
C VAL A 403 -0.49 -11.85 -4.56
N ALA A 404 -0.87 -10.61 -4.91
CA ALA A 404 -2.11 -10.04 -4.39
C ALA A 404 -3.30 -10.59 -5.19
N PHE A 405 -4.33 -11.13 -4.51
CA PHE A 405 -5.45 -11.84 -5.12
C PHE A 405 -6.78 -11.45 -4.49
N GLY A 406 -7.41 -10.38 -5.00
CA GLY A 406 -8.65 -9.82 -4.46
C GLY A 406 -8.40 -9.12 -3.10
N ALA A 407 -9.44 -8.71 -2.36
CA ALA A 407 -10.86 -9.00 -2.58
C ALA A 407 -11.64 -7.92 -3.36
N HIS A 408 -11.00 -6.87 -3.86
CA HIS A 408 -11.70 -5.87 -4.67
C HIS A 408 -12.02 -6.40 -6.07
N PHE A 409 -13.28 -6.26 -6.48
CA PHE A 409 -13.69 -6.57 -7.86
C PHE A 409 -13.50 -5.35 -8.76
N PRO A 410 -13.14 -5.52 -10.07
CA PRO A 410 -12.80 -4.41 -10.97
C PRO A 410 -13.92 -3.35 -11.11
N ASN A 411 -15.18 -3.75 -10.95
CA ASN A 411 -16.33 -2.85 -11.04
C ASN A 411 -16.83 -2.39 -9.67
N GLY A 412 -16.14 -2.76 -8.59
CA GLY A 412 -16.46 -2.35 -7.23
C GLY A 412 -16.01 -0.91 -6.94
N LYS A 413 -16.69 -0.24 -6.02
CA LYS A 413 -16.25 1.05 -5.51
C LYS A 413 -15.20 0.81 -4.42
N SER A 414 -13.97 1.27 -4.63
CA SER A 414 -12.97 1.28 -3.57
C SER A 414 -13.25 2.43 -2.62
N LEU A 415 -13.47 2.08 -1.35
CA LEU A 415 -13.65 3.01 -0.23
C LEU A 415 -12.60 2.79 0.86
N ALA A 416 -11.60 1.93 0.59
CA ALA A 416 -10.44 1.79 1.46
C ALA A 416 -9.85 3.17 1.79
N HIS A 417 -9.48 3.40 3.04
CA HIS A 417 -8.94 4.66 3.57
C HIS A 417 -9.90 5.88 3.51
N GLN A 418 -11.18 5.68 3.13
CA GLN A 418 -12.17 6.75 3.07
C GLN A 418 -13.22 6.61 4.17
N GLU A 419 -13.95 7.69 4.44
CA GLU A 419 -15.13 7.64 5.29
C GLU A 419 -16.24 6.82 4.60
N ASN A 420 -17.07 6.17 5.40
CA ASN A 420 -18.10 5.22 4.96
C ASN A 420 -17.53 4.01 4.19
N GLU A 421 -16.32 3.59 4.55
CA GLU A 421 -15.79 2.33 4.07
C GLU A 421 -16.82 1.21 4.29
N GLY A 422 -17.05 0.42 3.25
CA GLY A 422 -18.06 -0.64 3.32
C GLY A 422 -17.90 -1.64 2.19
N MET A 423 -18.02 -2.94 2.54
CA MET A 423 -17.92 -4.06 1.62
C MET A 423 -19.32 -4.60 1.32
N LYS A 424 -19.66 -4.76 0.04
CA LYS A 424 -20.89 -5.43 -0.34
C LYS A 424 -20.85 -6.89 0.09
N LEU A 425 -21.95 -7.37 0.66
CA LEU A 425 -22.06 -8.77 1.09
C LEU A 425 -21.96 -9.75 -0.08
N GLU A 426 -22.45 -9.38 -1.26
CA GLU A 426 -22.30 -10.19 -2.47
C GLU A 426 -20.83 -10.36 -2.87
N ASP A 427 -20.03 -9.28 -2.78
CA ASP A 427 -18.60 -9.31 -3.07
C ASP A 427 -17.83 -10.12 -2.03
N LEU A 428 -18.14 -9.95 -0.74
CA LEU A 428 -17.59 -10.76 0.36
C LEU A 428 -17.83 -12.26 0.12
N TYR A 429 -19.06 -12.65 -0.18
CA TYR A 429 -19.40 -14.06 -0.37
C TYR A 429 -18.82 -14.64 -1.66
N LEU A 430 -18.71 -13.84 -2.72
CA LEU A 430 -18.04 -14.26 -3.94
C LEU A 430 -16.54 -14.42 -3.74
N ALA A 431 -15.89 -13.51 -3.00
CA ALA A 431 -14.49 -13.64 -2.62
C ALA A 431 -14.26 -14.91 -1.80
N MET A 432 -15.12 -15.20 -0.79
CA MET A 432 -15.07 -16.45 -0.05
C MET A 432 -15.12 -17.69 -0.98
N ASP A 433 -16.00 -17.69 -1.98
CA ASP A 433 -16.16 -18.83 -2.90
C ASP A 433 -14.94 -18.99 -3.84
N ILE A 434 -14.33 -17.88 -4.27
CA ILE A 434 -13.09 -17.85 -5.05
C ILE A 434 -11.93 -18.38 -4.21
N TYR A 435 -11.77 -17.90 -2.98
CA TYR A 435 -10.69 -18.33 -2.08
C TYR A 435 -10.86 -19.80 -1.64
N ALA A 436 -12.09 -20.29 -1.47
CA ALA A 436 -12.32 -21.70 -1.16
C ALA A 436 -11.85 -22.60 -2.31
N GLU A 437 -12.14 -22.23 -3.56
CA GLU A 437 -11.63 -22.95 -4.72
C GLU A 437 -10.09 -22.87 -4.79
N ALA A 438 -9.49 -21.71 -4.48
CA ALA A 438 -8.04 -21.53 -4.45
C ALA A 438 -7.39 -22.42 -3.37
N ILE A 439 -7.90 -22.42 -2.16
CA ILE A 439 -7.42 -23.26 -1.06
C ILE A 439 -7.56 -24.75 -1.41
N ALA A 440 -8.69 -25.15 -1.97
CA ALA A 440 -8.90 -26.54 -2.38
C ALA A 440 -7.91 -27.00 -3.44
N GLN A 441 -7.60 -26.15 -4.44
CA GLN A 441 -6.66 -26.50 -5.51
C GLN A 441 -5.19 -26.41 -5.10
N LEU A 442 -4.85 -25.51 -4.16
CA LEU A 442 -3.47 -25.32 -3.71
C LEU A 442 -3.08 -26.27 -2.57
N CYS A 443 -4.02 -26.67 -1.70
CA CYS A 443 -3.73 -27.34 -0.43
C CYS A 443 -4.30 -28.75 -0.29
N CYS A 444 -5.26 -29.19 -1.15
CA CYS A 444 -5.94 -30.45 -0.99
C CYS A 444 -5.61 -31.47 -2.08
N GLU A 445 -5.80 -32.75 -1.75
CA GLU A 445 -5.72 -33.85 -2.74
C GLU A 445 -6.81 -33.68 -3.81
N LYS A 446 -6.45 -34.01 -5.07
CA LYS A 446 -7.39 -33.97 -6.21
C LYS A 446 -8.26 -35.21 -6.27
#